data_82234055ac96cf7f86109ffc278312b2
#
_entry.id   82234055ac96cf7f86109ffc278312b2
#
_cell.length_a   1.000
_cell.length_b   1.000
_cell.length_c   1.000
_cell.angle_alpha   90.00
_cell.angle_beta   90.00
_cell.angle_gamma   90.00
#
_symmetry.space_group_name_H-M   'P 1'
#
loop_
_entity.id
_entity.type
_entity.pdbx_description
1 polymer ?
#
loop_
_entity_poly.entity_id
_entity_poly.type
_entity_poly.pdbx_seq_one_letter_code
_entity_poly.pdbx_strand_id
1 'polypeptide(L)'
;MAKYVEVELSTGVTVKVYAPPSIKLNQIVTKKYPDPDAPIRESKGVSGDIIKMSFENDPEYLREKARIEAVRMDELGELTMLFALKDVSVPEDFCMDDVGEILSLSDPSWKPRVGDSGRKLDYIEWVVLANTGDMIKIQKALAELSGIDLDAVTAIEESFRHNVEGTPA
;
A
#
# COMPACT_ATOMS: atom_id res chain seq x y z
N MET A 1 6.55 6.95 24.90
CA MET A 1 6.22 5.56 24.54
C MET A 1 5.52 5.57 23.19
N ALA A 2 5.79 4.59 22.32
CA ALA A 2 5.04 4.47 21.07
C ALA A 2 3.59 4.05 21.39
N LYS A 3 2.62 4.74 20.78
CA LYS A 3 1.19 4.41 20.91
C LYS A 3 0.91 3.10 20.16
N TYR A 4 0.21 2.17 20.80
CA TYR A 4 -0.23 0.92 20.18
C TYR A 4 -1.63 0.53 20.66
N VAL A 5 -2.28 -0.35 19.92
CA VAL A 5 -3.53 -1.02 20.27
C VAL A 5 -3.27 -2.53 20.26
N GLU A 6 -3.84 -3.26 21.20
CA GLU A 6 -3.79 -4.72 21.23
C GLU A 6 -4.98 -5.29 20.47
N VAL A 7 -4.71 -6.21 19.55
CA VAL A 7 -5.71 -6.86 18.69
C VAL A 7 -5.64 -8.36 18.93
N GLU A 8 -6.76 -8.95 19.32
CA GLU A 8 -6.91 -10.41 19.42
C GLU A 8 -7.29 -10.98 18.05
N LEU A 9 -6.46 -11.86 17.55
CA LEU A 9 -6.65 -12.57 16.29
C LEU A 9 -7.62 -13.76 16.48
N SER A 10 -8.16 -14.27 15.38
CA SER A 10 -9.03 -15.45 15.36
C SER A 10 -8.36 -16.72 15.92
N THR A 11 -7.03 -16.74 15.91
CA THR A 11 -6.20 -17.81 16.49
C THR A 11 -6.08 -17.72 18.02
N GLY A 12 -6.64 -16.70 18.66
CA GLY A 12 -6.47 -16.41 20.09
C GLY A 12 -5.15 -15.74 20.44
N VAL A 13 -4.30 -15.45 19.47
CA VAL A 13 -3.06 -14.71 19.67
C VAL A 13 -3.35 -13.21 19.70
N THR A 14 -2.78 -12.50 20.69
CA THR A 14 -2.86 -11.04 20.77
C THR A 14 -1.62 -10.42 20.16
N VAL A 15 -1.80 -9.51 19.22
CA VAL A 15 -0.72 -8.74 18.57
C VAL A 15 -0.82 -7.26 18.94
N LYS A 16 0.33 -6.59 19.03
CA LYS A 16 0.41 -5.13 19.22
C LYS A 16 0.50 -4.48 17.86
N VAL A 17 -0.45 -3.58 17.58
CA VAL A 17 -0.49 -2.77 16.36
C VAL A 17 0.00 -1.37 16.71
N TYR A 18 1.04 -0.89 16.04
CA TYR A 18 1.66 0.41 16.26
C TYR A 18 1.26 1.42 15.21
N ALA A 19 1.14 2.69 15.59
CA ALA A 19 0.93 3.78 14.64
C ALA A 19 2.16 3.93 13.71
N PRO A 20 2.02 3.74 12.39
CA PRO A 20 3.13 3.93 11.47
C PRO A 20 3.43 5.42 11.29
N PRO A 21 4.71 5.82 11.08
CA PRO A 21 5.06 7.19 10.76
C PRO A 21 4.79 7.50 9.28
N SER A 22 3.50 7.52 8.89
CA SER A 22 3.03 7.52 7.50
C SER A 22 3.68 8.60 6.62
N ILE A 23 3.88 9.82 7.15
CA ILE A 23 4.55 10.91 6.41
C ILE A 23 5.99 10.52 6.05
N LYS A 24 6.75 9.94 7.00
CA LYS A 24 8.14 9.53 6.76
C LYS A 24 8.23 8.36 5.80
N LEU A 25 7.34 7.36 5.95
CA LEU A 25 7.27 6.23 5.04
C LEU A 25 6.97 6.68 3.62
N ASN A 26 5.99 7.56 3.44
CA ASN A 26 5.67 8.12 2.14
C ASN A 26 6.85 8.89 1.52
N GLN A 27 7.57 9.70 2.31
CA GLN A 27 8.76 10.40 1.84
C GLN A 27 9.86 9.45 1.38
N ILE A 28 10.08 8.34 2.09
CA ILE A 28 11.07 7.31 1.73
C ILE A 28 10.68 6.67 0.39
N VAL A 29 9.43 6.26 0.25
CA VAL A 29 8.92 5.58 -0.94
C VAL A 29 8.94 6.53 -2.16
N THR A 30 8.48 7.78 -2.00
CA THR A 30 8.52 8.79 -3.07
C THR A 30 9.95 9.09 -3.53
N LYS A 31 10.90 9.12 -2.60
CA LYS A 31 12.32 9.31 -2.95
C LYS A 31 12.92 8.10 -3.68
N LYS A 32 12.49 6.89 -3.33
CA LYS A 32 12.93 5.64 -3.97
C LYS A 32 12.39 5.51 -5.40
N TYR A 33 11.16 5.95 -5.61
CA TYR A 33 10.45 5.90 -6.88
C TYR A 33 10.02 7.34 -7.26
N PRO A 34 10.88 8.18 -7.83
CA PRO A 34 10.53 9.53 -8.23
C PRO A 34 9.49 9.53 -9.36
N ASP A 35 8.74 10.63 -9.48
CA ASP A 35 7.86 10.82 -10.63
C ASP A 35 8.68 10.82 -11.93
N PRO A 36 8.12 10.29 -13.03
CA PRO A 36 8.78 10.37 -14.32
C PRO A 36 8.81 11.82 -14.81
N ASP A 37 9.80 12.16 -15.61
CA ASP A 37 9.86 13.48 -16.25
C ASP A 37 8.78 13.58 -17.33
N ALA A 38 7.98 14.66 -17.29
CA ALA A 38 7.01 14.91 -18.32
C ALA A 38 7.72 15.23 -19.66
N PRO A 39 7.25 14.67 -20.78
CA PRO A 39 7.86 14.92 -22.09
C PRO A 39 7.80 16.40 -22.46
N ILE A 40 8.93 16.90 -22.96
CA ILE A 40 9.06 18.29 -23.42
C ILE A 40 8.88 18.31 -24.94
N ARG A 41 7.93 19.12 -25.41
CA ARG A 41 7.77 19.40 -26.86
C ARG A 41 8.20 20.83 -27.14
N GLU A 42 8.93 20.97 -28.26
CA GLU A 42 9.34 22.28 -28.77
C GLU A 42 8.35 22.74 -29.82
N SER A 43 7.85 23.95 -29.68
CA SER A 43 7.04 24.60 -30.70
C SER A 43 7.66 25.96 -31.10
N LYS A 44 7.51 26.38 -32.36
CA LYS A 44 7.95 27.71 -32.78
C LYS A 44 6.86 28.73 -32.42
N GLY A 45 7.23 29.71 -31.60
CA GLY A 45 6.38 30.86 -31.35
C GLY A 45 6.21 31.75 -32.59
N VAL A 46 5.23 32.67 -32.54
CA VAL A 46 4.92 33.59 -33.64
C VAL A 46 6.10 34.50 -33.98
N SER A 47 6.98 34.78 -33.03
CA SER A 47 8.21 35.57 -33.19
C SER A 47 9.40 34.73 -33.71
N GLY A 48 9.23 33.40 -33.92
CA GLY A 48 10.30 32.49 -34.34
C GLY A 48 11.08 31.88 -33.18
N ASP A 49 10.77 32.24 -31.94
CA ASP A 49 11.39 31.70 -30.75
C ASP A 49 10.96 30.25 -30.50
N ILE A 50 11.87 29.43 -29.97
CA ILE A 50 11.57 28.06 -29.56
C ILE A 50 10.95 28.08 -28.18
N ILE A 51 9.68 27.67 -28.06
CA ILE A 51 8.98 27.52 -26.80
C ILE A 51 9.01 26.05 -26.42
N LYS A 52 9.55 25.75 -25.24
CA LYS A 52 9.52 24.41 -24.63
C LYS A 52 8.30 24.30 -23.73
N MET A 53 7.42 23.34 -23.99
CA MET A 53 6.23 23.08 -23.18
C MET A 53 6.28 21.66 -22.64
N SER A 54 5.96 21.52 -21.35
CA SER A 54 5.77 20.21 -20.69
C SER A 54 4.40 19.65 -21.08
N PHE A 55 4.37 18.37 -21.48
CA PHE A 55 3.15 17.65 -21.87
C PHE A 55 2.75 16.67 -20.79
N GLU A 56 2.15 17.15 -19.71
CA GLU A 56 1.67 16.33 -18.59
C GLU A 56 0.48 15.44 -18.95
N ASN A 57 -0.20 15.70 -20.07
CA ASN A 57 -1.31 14.88 -20.58
C ASN A 57 -0.89 13.86 -21.62
N ASP A 58 0.42 13.62 -21.81
CA ASP A 58 0.91 12.58 -22.71
C ASP A 58 0.48 11.19 -22.22
N PRO A 59 -0.13 10.33 -23.05
CA PRO A 59 -0.65 9.04 -22.62
C PRO A 59 0.42 8.06 -22.11
N GLU A 60 1.66 8.14 -22.62
CA GLU A 60 2.76 7.29 -22.15
C GLU A 60 3.27 7.77 -20.79
N TYR A 61 3.41 9.08 -20.63
CA TYR A 61 3.74 9.69 -19.34
C TYR A 61 2.72 9.33 -18.26
N LEU A 62 1.42 9.44 -18.56
CA LEU A 62 0.36 9.11 -17.61
C LEU A 62 0.36 7.62 -17.23
N ARG A 63 0.62 6.73 -18.20
CA ARG A 63 0.75 5.28 -17.92
C ARG A 63 1.95 4.99 -17.03
N GLU A 64 3.10 5.59 -17.31
CA GLU A 64 4.30 5.39 -16.49
C GLU A 64 4.11 5.97 -15.08
N LYS A 65 3.48 7.14 -14.94
CA LYS A 65 3.13 7.73 -13.67
C LYS A 65 2.20 6.82 -12.85
N ALA A 66 1.16 6.26 -13.47
CA ALA A 66 0.26 5.31 -12.83
C ALA A 66 0.98 4.02 -12.40
N ARG A 67 1.92 3.52 -13.21
CA ARG A 67 2.75 2.35 -12.87
C ARG A 67 3.63 2.63 -11.66
N ILE A 68 4.29 3.78 -11.61
CA ILE A 68 5.13 4.19 -10.47
C ILE A 68 4.28 4.35 -9.22
N GLU A 69 3.09 4.94 -9.33
CA GLU A 69 2.19 5.12 -8.20
C GLU A 69 1.71 3.78 -7.63
N ALA A 70 1.40 2.79 -8.48
CA ALA A 70 1.06 1.44 -8.03
C ALA A 70 2.21 0.80 -7.24
N VAL A 71 3.45 0.88 -7.73
CA VAL A 71 4.63 0.38 -7.04
C VAL A 71 4.85 1.10 -5.69
N ARG A 72 4.61 2.42 -5.64
CA ARG A 72 4.68 3.19 -4.39
C ARG A 72 3.65 2.71 -3.36
N MET A 73 2.43 2.48 -3.80
CA MET A 73 1.34 2.02 -2.92
C MET A 73 1.64 0.65 -2.34
N ASP A 74 2.13 -0.29 -3.15
CA ASP A 74 2.52 -1.62 -2.70
C ASP A 74 3.64 -1.55 -1.65
N GLU A 75 4.73 -0.84 -1.95
CA GLU A 75 5.85 -0.69 -1.02
C GLU A 75 5.45 0.04 0.27
N LEU A 76 4.61 1.07 0.17
CA LEU A 76 4.10 1.80 1.33
C LEU A 76 3.23 0.89 2.21
N GLY A 77 2.42 0.03 1.61
CA GLY A 77 1.63 -0.99 2.29
C GLY A 77 2.53 -1.96 3.07
N GLU A 78 3.55 -2.51 2.42
CA GLU A 78 4.52 -3.42 3.04
C GLU A 78 5.26 -2.78 4.24
N LEU A 79 5.79 -1.58 4.05
CA LEU A 79 6.48 -0.83 5.12
C LEU A 79 5.54 -0.48 6.28
N THR A 80 4.29 -0.15 5.98
CA THR A 80 3.26 0.12 6.98
C THR A 80 3.00 -1.12 7.82
N MET A 81 2.84 -2.28 7.21
CA MET A 81 2.61 -3.54 7.92
C MET A 81 3.82 -3.97 8.74
N LEU A 82 5.03 -3.88 8.20
CA LEU A 82 6.27 -4.17 8.94
C LEU A 82 6.40 -3.30 10.19
N PHE A 83 6.06 -2.02 10.07
CA PHE A 83 6.11 -1.10 11.21
C PHE A 83 4.99 -1.36 12.20
N ALA A 84 3.77 -1.54 11.71
CA ALA A 84 2.59 -1.76 12.54
C ALA A 84 2.73 -3.04 13.38
N LEU A 85 3.25 -4.09 12.80
CA LEU A 85 3.44 -5.41 13.42
C LEU A 85 4.91 -5.70 13.77
N LYS A 86 5.66 -4.66 14.12
CA LYS A 86 7.11 -4.78 14.37
C LYS A 86 7.48 -5.75 15.49
N ASP A 87 6.60 -5.95 16.48
CA ASP A 87 6.83 -6.85 17.62
C ASP A 87 6.45 -8.32 17.30
N VAL A 88 5.86 -8.58 16.14
CA VAL A 88 5.61 -9.96 15.69
C VAL A 88 6.93 -10.63 15.38
N SER A 89 7.19 -11.73 16.08
CA SER A 89 8.37 -12.58 15.87
C SER A 89 8.06 -13.69 14.88
N VAL A 90 8.95 -13.90 13.93
CA VAL A 90 8.86 -15.01 12.97
C VAL A 90 9.47 -16.25 13.62
N PRO A 91 8.75 -17.38 13.70
CA PRO A 91 9.32 -18.64 14.18
C PRO A 91 10.53 -19.07 13.34
N GLU A 92 11.51 -19.71 13.98
CA GLU A 92 12.73 -20.15 13.28
C GLU A 92 12.43 -21.21 12.20
N ASP A 93 11.43 -22.06 12.46
CA ASP A 93 10.96 -23.13 11.58
C ASP A 93 9.95 -22.65 10.52
N PHE A 94 9.59 -21.36 10.49
CA PHE A 94 8.72 -20.84 9.45
C PHE A 94 9.36 -20.95 8.07
N CYS A 95 8.69 -21.65 7.16
CA CYS A 95 9.06 -21.82 5.77
C CYS A 95 7.86 -21.58 4.85
N MET A 96 8.12 -21.03 3.68
CA MET A 96 7.11 -20.79 2.65
C MET A 96 7.05 -21.90 1.59
N ASP A 97 7.74 -23.02 1.79
CA ASP A 97 7.90 -24.06 0.76
C ASP A 97 6.53 -24.62 0.31
N ASP A 98 5.69 -25.02 1.27
CA ASP A 98 4.36 -25.59 0.96
C ASP A 98 3.44 -24.58 0.28
N VAL A 99 3.47 -23.32 0.75
CA VAL A 99 2.68 -22.22 0.15
C VAL A 99 3.25 -21.86 -1.22
N GLY A 100 4.57 -21.85 -1.35
CA GLY A 100 5.28 -21.56 -2.58
C GLY A 100 4.97 -22.55 -3.70
N GLU A 101 4.83 -23.84 -3.39
CA GLU A 101 4.41 -24.86 -4.36
C GLU A 101 3.00 -24.54 -4.90
N ILE A 102 2.06 -24.21 -4.04
CA ILE A 102 0.67 -23.86 -4.44
C ILE A 102 0.63 -22.60 -5.28
N LEU A 103 1.34 -21.55 -4.85
CA LEU A 103 1.35 -20.25 -5.55
C LEU A 103 2.03 -20.34 -6.91
N SER A 104 3.09 -21.12 -7.03
CA SER A 104 3.79 -21.33 -8.30
C SER A 104 2.95 -22.05 -9.36
N LEU A 105 1.89 -22.77 -8.96
CA LEU A 105 0.92 -23.34 -9.88
C LEU A 105 0.07 -22.26 -10.58
N SER A 106 -0.21 -21.16 -9.87
CA SER A 106 -1.01 -20.04 -10.40
C SER A 106 -0.14 -18.96 -11.03
N ASP A 107 1.04 -18.72 -10.47
CA ASP A 107 2.05 -17.79 -10.96
C ASP A 107 3.44 -18.43 -10.91
N PRO A 108 3.94 -19.00 -12.03
CA PRO A 108 5.27 -19.62 -12.08
C PRO A 108 6.43 -18.65 -11.80
N SER A 109 6.20 -17.35 -11.83
CA SER A 109 7.20 -16.33 -11.49
C SER A 109 7.25 -16.02 -9.99
N TRP A 110 6.26 -16.46 -9.23
CA TRP A 110 6.18 -16.21 -7.80
C TRP A 110 7.37 -16.82 -7.05
N LYS A 111 7.91 -16.07 -6.10
CA LYS A 111 8.99 -16.50 -5.21
C LYS A 111 8.80 -15.88 -3.83
N PRO A 112 9.20 -16.60 -2.75
CA PRO A 112 9.25 -16.00 -1.42
C PRO A 112 10.11 -14.75 -1.41
N ARG A 113 9.73 -13.78 -0.59
CA ARG A 113 10.54 -12.58 -0.38
C ARG A 113 11.87 -12.94 0.27
N VAL A 114 12.94 -12.24 -0.10
CA VAL A 114 14.28 -12.50 0.40
C VAL A 114 14.64 -11.61 1.60
N GLY A 115 15.49 -12.13 2.48
CA GLY A 115 15.98 -11.42 3.66
C GLY A 115 14.98 -11.40 4.83
N ASP A 116 15.43 -10.93 5.99
CA ASP A 116 14.65 -10.98 7.24
C ASP A 116 13.34 -10.20 7.16
N SER A 117 13.35 -9.02 6.53
CA SER A 117 12.14 -8.21 6.34
C SER A 117 11.15 -8.88 5.38
N GLY A 118 11.64 -9.51 4.30
CA GLY A 118 10.82 -10.25 3.37
C GLY A 118 10.18 -11.47 4.03
N ARG A 119 10.98 -12.27 4.75
CA ARG A 119 10.49 -13.42 5.53
C ARG A 119 9.45 -13.01 6.58
N LYS A 120 9.64 -11.85 7.21
CA LYS A 120 8.68 -11.30 8.17
C LYS A 120 7.38 -10.86 7.49
N LEU A 121 7.44 -10.23 6.33
CA LEU A 121 6.25 -9.89 5.54
C LEU A 121 5.48 -11.13 5.13
N ASP A 122 6.15 -12.15 4.61
CA ASP A 122 5.52 -13.41 4.25
C ASP A 122 4.83 -14.05 5.46
N TYR A 123 5.48 -14.06 6.62
CA TYR A 123 4.86 -14.57 7.85
C TYR A 123 3.63 -13.76 8.27
N ILE A 124 3.71 -12.44 8.22
CA ILE A 124 2.57 -11.56 8.53
C ILE A 124 1.41 -11.84 7.57
N GLU A 125 1.67 -11.86 6.28
CA GLU A 125 0.65 -11.99 5.24
C GLU A 125 -0.01 -13.38 5.25
N TRP A 126 0.79 -14.45 5.33
CA TRP A 126 0.30 -15.81 5.16
C TRP A 126 -0.09 -16.51 6.47
N VAL A 127 0.38 -16.04 7.61
CA VAL A 127 0.08 -16.66 8.91
C VAL A 127 -0.72 -15.73 9.81
N VAL A 128 -0.25 -14.50 10.03
CA VAL A 128 -0.91 -13.56 10.96
C VAL A 128 -2.19 -13.01 10.37
N LEU A 129 -2.20 -12.66 9.08
CA LEU A 129 -3.32 -12.08 8.35
C LEU A 129 -4.05 -13.07 7.43
N ALA A 130 -3.80 -14.37 7.58
CA ALA A 130 -4.44 -15.41 6.76
C ALA A 130 -5.97 -15.36 6.79
N ASN A 131 -6.55 -14.80 7.86
CA ASN A 131 -7.98 -14.62 7.99
C ASN A 131 -8.37 -13.16 7.64
N THR A 132 -9.31 -12.98 6.71
CA THR A 132 -9.82 -11.66 6.31
C THR A 132 -10.36 -10.86 7.51
N GLY A 133 -10.99 -11.54 8.48
CA GLY A 133 -11.50 -10.90 9.71
C GLY A 133 -10.39 -10.29 10.55
N ASP A 134 -9.23 -10.95 10.63
CA ASP A 134 -8.08 -10.44 11.37
C ASP A 134 -7.41 -9.26 10.65
N MET A 135 -7.34 -9.32 9.32
CA MET A 135 -6.89 -8.19 8.51
C MET A 135 -7.77 -6.94 8.75
N ILE A 136 -9.10 -7.11 8.78
CA ILE A 136 -10.03 -6.00 9.06
C ILE A 136 -9.82 -5.44 10.47
N LYS A 137 -9.60 -6.29 11.48
CA LYS A 137 -9.32 -5.84 12.86
C LYS A 137 -8.04 -4.98 12.91
N ILE A 138 -6.98 -5.42 12.24
CA ILE A 138 -5.72 -4.68 12.19
C ILE A 138 -5.87 -3.36 11.43
N GLN A 139 -6.59 -3.34 10.31
CA GLN A 139 -6.88 -2.11 9.58
C GLN A 139 -7.69 -1.11 10.43
N LYS A 140 -8.68 -1.57 11.19
CA LYS A 140 -9.42 -0.71 12.14
C LYS A 140 -8.52 -0.14 13.22
N ALA A 141 -7.65 -0.96 13.81
CA ALA A 141 -6.68 -0.49 14.80
C ALA A 141 -5.72 0.56 14.23
N LEU A 142 -5.27 0.38 12.98
CA LEU A 142 -4.42 1.36 12.28
C LEU A 142 -5.14 2.68 12.02
N ALA A 143 -6.40 2.62 11.59
CA ALA A 143 -7.23 3.81 11.38
C ALA A 143 -7.44 4.59 12.68
N GLU A 144 -7.79 3.89 13.77
CA GLU A 144 -7.94 4.48 15.10
C GLU A 144 -6.65 5.15 15.58
N LEU A 145 -5.50 4.47 15.42
CA LEU A 145 -4.19 5.01 15.78
C LEU A 145 -3.79 6.23 14.93
N SER A 146 -4.26 6.28 13.69
CA SER A 146 -4.04 7.39 12.76
C SER A 146 -5.01 8.56 12.96
N GLY A 147 -6.00 8.41 13.86
CA GLY A 147 -7.04 9.39 14.10
C GLY A 147 -8.06 9.50 12.95
N ILE A 148 -8.16 8.45 12.14
CA ILE A 148 -9.16 8.36 11.06
C ILE A 148 -10.45 7.81 11.68
N ASP A 149 -11.52 8.58 11.59
CA ASP A 149 -12.86 8.12 11.95
C ASP A 149 -13.43 7.30 10.78
N LEU A 150 -13.41 5.97 10.95
CA LEU A 150 -13.90 5.05 9.92
C LEU A 150 -15.41 5.18 9.69
N ASP A 151 -16.17 5.54 10.72
CA ASP A 151 -17.61 5.72 10.59
C ASP A 151 -17.90 6.99 9.74
N ALA A 152 -17.12 8.04 9.93
CA ALA A 152 -17.20 9.24 9.09
C ALA A 152 -16.80 8.96 7.64
N VAL A 153 -15.77 8.13 7.40
CA VAL A 153 -15.37 7.72 6.05
C VAL A 153 -16.47 6.91 5.37
N THR A 154 -17.05 5.94 6.06
CA THR A 154 -18.14 5.12 5.54
C THR A 154 -19.37 5.97 5.21
N ALA A 155 -19.73 6.92 6.08
CA ALA A 155 -20.85 7.84 5.83
C ALA A 155 -20.62 8.71 4.61
N ILE A 156 -19.37 9.16 4.37
CA ILE A 156 -18.99 9.91 3.17
C ILE A 156 -19.14 9.02 1.93
N GLU A 157 -18.62 7.80 1.94
CA GLU A 157 -18.73 6.86 0.81
C GLU A 157 -20.20 6.55 0.46
N GLU A 158 -21.05 6.32 1.45
CA GLU A 158 -22.49 6.10 1.26
C GLU A 158 -23.17 7.33 0.65
N SER A 159 -22.79 8.54 1.07
CA SER A 159 -23.35 9.78 0.53
C SER A 159 -22.99 9.97 -0.95
N PHE A 160 -21.77 9.57 -1.37
CA PHE A 160 -21.36 9.59 -2.77
C PHE A 160 -22.13 8.59 -3.62
N ARG A 161 -22.37 7.37 -3.13
CA ARG A 161 -23.17 6.36 -3.86
C ARG A 161 -24.61 6.82 -4.08
N HIS A 162 -25.26 7.41 -3.09
CA HIS A 162 -26.61 7.93 -3.22
C HIS A 162 -26.72 9.09 -4.22
N ASN A 163 -25.69 9.93 -4.32
CA ASN A 163 -25.70 11.05 -5.28
C ASN A 163 -25.49 10.61 -6.74
N VAL A 164 -24.85 9.44 -6.98
CA VAL A 164 -24.66 8.88 -8.33
C VAL A 164 -25.93 8.18 -8.84
N GLU A 165 -26.73 7.58 -7.95
CA GLU A 165 -27.98 6.89 -8.32
C GLU A 165 -29.17 7.86 -8.49
N GLY A 166 -29.04 9.11 -8.08
CA GLY A 166 -30.12 10.12 -8.09
C GLY A 166 -30.16 11.08 -9.28
N THR A 167 -29.37 10.88 -10.35
CA THR A 167 -29.46 11.71 -11.54
C THR A 167 -30.42 11.08 -12.56
N PRO A 168 -31.69 11.54 -12.65
CA PRO A 168 -32.60 11.09 -13.71
C PRO A 168 -32.11 11.63 -15.06
N ALA A 169 -32.14 10.75 -16.07
CA ALA A 169 -31.82 11.05 -17.46
C ALA A 169 -32.82 12.05 -18.09
#